data_9ecd07035cf746bb2baa011439f0b0bd
#
_entry.id   9ecd07035cf746bb2baa011439f0b0bd
#
_cell.length_a   1.000
_cell.length_b   1.000
_cell.length_c   1.000
_cell.angle_alpha   90.00
_cell.angle_beta   90.00
_cell.angle_gamma   90.00
#
_symmetry.space_group_name_H-M   'P 1'
#
loop_
_entity.id
_entity.type
_entity.pdbx_description
1 polymer ?
#
loop_
_entity_poly.entity_id
_entity_poly.type
_entity_poly.pdbx_seq_one_letter_code
_entity_poly.pdbx_strand_id
1 'polypeptide(L)'
;MRLEKLKLKVAGIGAVTTREPYRKQGLMALAAQDSFDAMKETGYHLSILRGRHYVKFGYARAWNYVTYKLTAEEIPDFELKSPYQPIGEEYLDQIISLYNQSHTNYTGTAIRPTYRTMDQDGKKQFWGWFTGDGSLSGYLRAIPTDDNKILQCLEASGDPVQIMAVLKDLFLKGKYEILNFFTLHHQHPVLKILRKGACLVEERFFDNTGWRVKIINLPSTLEVMKPLFEGRLENSNLNTWKGQLHVDAGAQKANLSIQAGVIRVQESSFSDHNLHGGVAIGRFIIGSDEPQEIIQQEAVRCTGDGAELARVLFPNLHPTLSHWDEF
;
A
#
# COMPACT_ATOMS: atom_id res chain seq x y z
N MET A 1 1.92 0.45 8.97
CA MET A 1 1.46 0.77 7.60
C MET A 1 0.57 2.01 7.66
N ARG A 2 0.65 2.87 6.67
CA ARG A 2 -0.25 4.01 6.54
C ARG A 2 -1.56 3.61 5.86
N LEU A 3 -2.66 4.19 6.31
CA LEU A 3 -3.95 4.19 5.65
C LEU A 3 -4.36 5.67 5.53
N GLU A 4 -4.04 6.30 4.39
CA GLU A 4 -4.03 7.76 4.27
C GLU A 4 -3.21 8.38 5.44
N LYS A 5 -3.78 9.29 6.20
CA LYS A 5 -3.13 9.95 7.36
C LYS A 5 -3.04 9.09 8.62
N LEU A 6 -3.77 7.97 8.66
CA LEU A 6 -3.80 7.08 9.82
C LEU A 6 -2.62 6.09 9.82
N LYS A 7 -2.37 5.54 11.00
CA LYS A 7 -1.35 4.51 11.21
C LYS A 7 -2.03 3.24 11.71
N LEU A 8 -1.96 2.18 10.91
CA LEU A 8 -2.37 0.84 11.34
C LEU A 8 -1.16 0.03 11.78
N LYS A 9 -1.30 -0.72 12.86
CA LYS A 9 -0.33 -1.72 13.28
C LYS A 9 -0.56 -2.97 12.44
N VAL A 10 0.36 -3.25 11.52
CA VAL A 10 0.24 -4.33 10.54
C VAL A 10 1.42 -5.27 10.68
N ALA A 11 1.15 -6.56 10.77
CA ALA A 11 2.17 -7.60 10.79
C ALA A 11 2.49 -8.06 9.36
N GLY A 12 3.76 -8.07 9.00
CA GLY A 12 4.26 -8.70 7.79
C GLY A 12 4.68 -10.15 8.08
N ILE A 13 4.26 -11.11 7.26
CA ILE A 13 4.73 -12.49 7.35
C ILE A 13 5.55 -12.79 6.10
N GLY A 14 6.84 -13.05 6.31
CA GLY A 14 7.79 -13.38 5.25
C GLY A 14 8.68 -14.56 5.60
N ALA A 15 9.43 -15.07 4.62
CA ALA A 15 10.44 -16.11 4.76
C ALA A 15 9.96 -17.41 5.45
N VAL A 16 8.67 -17.78 5.28
CA VAL A 16 8.11 -18.99 5.91
C VAL A 16 8.61 -20.23 5.17
N THR A 17 9.35 -21.08 5.89
CA THR A 17 9.86 -22.33 5.37
C THR A 17 9.71 -23.46 6.37
N THR A 18 9.59 -24.70 5.87
CA THR A 18 9.60 -25.93 6.68
C THR A 18 10.68 -26.84 6.17
N ARG A 19 11.61 -27.22 7.04
CA ARG A 19 12.66 -28.19 6.72
C ARG A 19 12.05 -29.50 6.23
N GLU A 20 12.68 -30.11 5.26
CA GLU A 20 12.13 -31.27 4.53
C GLU A 20 11.63 -32.43 5.43
N PRO A 21 12.36 -32.87 6.47
CA PRO A 21 11.89 -33.94 7.35
C PRO A 21 10.61 -33.63 8.11
N TYR A 22 10.25 -32.35 8.24
CA TYR A 22 9.09 -31.88 9.01
C TYR A 22 7.92 -31.45 8.13
N ARG A 23 8.02 -31.60 6.82
CA ARG A 23 6.93 -31.26 5.88
C ARG A 23 5.75 -32.20 6.05
N LYS A 24 4.55 -31.74 5.66
CA LYS A 24 3.28 -32.46 5.68
C LYS A 24 2.78 -32.89 7.09
N GLN A 25 3.35 -32.33 8.15
CA GLN A 25 2.96 -32.60 9.54
C GLN A 25 2.05 -31.53 10.15
N GLY A 26 1.55 -30.56 9.35
CA GLY A 26 0.66 -29.50 9.82
C GLY A 26 1.36 -28.35 10.57
N LEU A 27 2.67 -28.38 10.74
CA LEU A 27 3.42 -27.40 11.57
C LEU A 27 3.25 -25.95 11.12
N MET A 28 3.14 -25.71 9.81
CA MET A 28 2.83 -24.38 9.29
C MET A 28 1.48 -23.85 9.77
N ALA A 29 0.47 -24.73 9.88
CA ALA A 29 -0.85 -24.31 10.33
C ALA A 29 -0.85 -23.97 11.81
N LEU A 30 -0.15 -24.74 12.64
CA LEU A 30 0.02 -24.45 14.07
C LEU A 30 0.76 -23.12 14.27
N ALA A 31 1.92 -22.94 13.64
CA ALA A 31 2.69 -21.72 13.73
C ALA A 31 1.93 -20.48 13.22
N ALA A 32 1.10 -20.64 12.18
CA ALA A 32 0.25 -19.56 11.69
C ALA A 32 -0.81 -19.18 12.73
N GLN A 33 -1.47 -20.16 13.35
CA GLN A 33 -2.47 -19.89 14.39
C GLN A 33 -1.87 -19.19 15.59
N ASP A 34 -0.78 -19.72 16.13
CA ASP A 34 -0.05 -19.10 17.26
C ASP A 34 0.37 -17.64 16.93
N SER A 35 0.81 -17.42 15.68
CA SER A 35 1.17 -16.07 15.23
C SER A 35 -0.04 -15.14 15.20
N PHE A 36 -1.22 -15.60 14.76
CA PHE A 36 -2.43 -14.76 14.74
C PHE A 36 -2.90 -14.43 16.15
N ASP A 37 -2.83 -15.37 17.08
CA ASP A 37 -3.20 -15.14 18.47
C ASP A 37 -2.24 -14.11 19.10
N ALA A 38 -0.94 -14.27 18.93
CA ALA A 38 0.06 -13.30 19.37
C ALA A 38 -0.13 -11.89 18.73
N MET A 39 -0.46 -11.82 17.44
CA MET A 39 -0.79 -10.55 16.78
C MET A 39 -2.01 -9.89 17.41
N LYS A 40 -3.05 -10.66 17.72
CA LYS A 40 -4.27 -10.15 18.35
C LYS A 40 -4.00 -9.62 19.76
N GLU A 41 -3.28 -10.38 20.58
CA GLU A 41 -2.90 -10.01 21.94
C GLU A 41 -2.02 -8.76 21.99
N THR A 42 -1.15 -8.61 21.00
CA THR A 42 -0.24 -7.45 20.89
C THR A 42 -0.86 -6.27 20.13
N GLY A 43 -2.18 -6.34 19.79
CA GLY A 43 -2.94 -5.21 19.25
C GLY A 43 -2.66 -4.91 17.78
N TYR A 44 -2.33 -5.91 16.97
CA TYR A 44 -2.27 -5.72 15.52
C TYR A 44 -3.68 -5.63 14.93
N HIS A 45 -3.83 -4.77 13.93
CA HIS A 45 -5.07 -4.55 13.20
C HIS A 45 -5.21 -5.52 12.02
N LEU A 46 -4.16 -5.62 11.23
CA LEU A 46 -4.10 -6.42 10.01
C LEU A 46 -2.83 -7.26 9.98
N SER A 47 -2.83 -8.29 9.15
CA SER A 47 -1.62 -8.98 8.69
C SER A 47 -1.57 -8.97 7.18
N ILE A 48 -0.37 -8.81 6.61
CA ILE A 48 -0.12 -8.87 5.17
C ILE A 48 0.99 -9.86 4.86
N LEU A 49 0.92 -10.47 3.67
CA LEU A 49 1.93 -11.40 3.17
C LEU A 49 1.80 -11.56 1.65
N ARG A 50 2.71 -12.32 1.07
CA ARG A 50 2.63 -12.75 -0.34
C ARG A 50 2.39 -14.26 -0.44
N GLY A 51 1.56 -14.68 -1.41
CA GLY A 51 1.34 -16.06 -1.77
C GLY A 51 -0.04 -16.62 -1.45
N ARG A 52 -0.47 -17.62 -2.27
CA ARG A 52 -1.83 -18.20 -2.20
C ARG A 52 -2.05 -19.20 -1.08
N HIS A 53 -0.99 -19.78 -0.52
CA HIS A 53 -1.11 -20.84 0.50
C HIS A 53 -1.85 -20.39 1.77
N TYR A 54 -1.98 -19.07 1.95
CA TYR A 54 -2.58 -18.46 3.12
C TYR A 54 -4.08 -18.15 2.97
N VAL A 55 -4.67 -18.36 1.80
CA VAL A 55 -6.13 -18.18 1.58
C VAL A 55 -6.93 -19.02 2.58
N LYS A 56 -6.51 -20.26 2.84
CA LYS A 56 -7.14 -21.15 3.83
C LYS A 56 -7.09 -20.64 5.27
N PHE A 57 -6.27 -19.66 5.57
CA PHE A 57 -6.17 -19.00 6.87
C PHE A 57 -6.95 -17.66 6.91
N GLY A 58 -7.80 -17.39 5.93
CA GLY A 58 -8.63 -16.20 5.89
C GLY A 58 -7.96 -14.95 5.33
N TYR A 59 -6.94 -15.12 4.48
CA TYR A 59 -6.37 -14.01 3.72
C TYR A 59 -7.13 -13.79 2.42
N ALA A 60 -7.58 -12.57 2.19
CA ALA A 60 -8.09 -12.10 0.91
C ALA A 60 -6.96 -11.57 0.02
N ARG A 61 -7.20 -11.45 -1.30
CA ARG A 61 -6.34 -10.68 -2.19
C ARG A 61 -6.25 -9.24 -1.66
N ALA A 62 -5.07 -8.65 -1.69
CA ALA A 62 -4.89 -7.27 -1.24
C ALA A 62 -4.89 -6.32 -2.44
N TRP A 63 -3.73 -6.00 -3.00
CA TRP A 63 -3.63 -5.05 -4.12
C TRP A 63 -2.77 -5.63 -5.25
N ASN A 64 -2.86 -4.98 -6.40
CA ASN A 64 -2.14 -5.33 -7.62
C ASN A 64 -0.85 -4.50 -7.74
N TYR A 65 0.01 -4.89 -8.67
CA TYR A 65 1.18 -4.08 -9.05
C TYR A 65 0.81 -3.23 -10.25
N VAL A 66 1.04 -1.93 -10.13
CA VAL A 66 0.89 -0.98 -11.24
C VAL A 66 2.27 -0.44 -11.59
N THR A 67 2.63 -0.51 -12.87
CA THR A 67 3.88 0.03 -13.41
C THR A 67 3.59 1.06 -14.50
N TYR A 68 4.48 2.04 -14.62
CA TYR A 68 4.41 3.08 -15.64
C TYR A 68 5.69 3.01 -16.47
N LYS A 69 5.55 2.82 -17.77
CA LYS A 69 6.68 2.63 -18.69
C LYS A 69 6.73 3.73 -19.73
N LEU A 70 7.93 4.20 -20.02
CA LEU A 70 8.21 5.21 -21.05
C LEU A 70 9.36 4.75 -21.92
N THR A 71 9.26 5.02 -23.21
CA THR A 71 10.38 4.99 -24.16
C THR A 71 11.17 6.29 -24.10
N ALA A 72 12.32 6.36 -24.76
CA ALA A 72 13.16 7.56 -24.79
C ALA A 72 12.42 8.82 -25.27
N GLU A 73 11.53 8.65 -26.25
CA GLU A 73 10.76 9.74 -26.86
C GLU A 73 9.64 10.26 -25.95
N GLU A 74 9.17 9.43 -25.05
CA GLU A 74 8.07 9.74 -24.12
C GLU A 74 8.58 10.40 -22.82
N ILE A 75 9.89 10.29 -22.51
CA ILE A 75 10.45 10.92 -21.31
C ILE A 75 10.50 12.43 -21.50
N PRO A 76 9.78 13.23 -20.67
CA PRO A 76 9.76 14.67 -20.77
C PRO A 76 11.17 15.27 -20.64
N ASP A 77 11.40 16.34 -21.37
CA ASP A 77 12.66 17.07 -21.32
C ASP A 77 12.63 18.13 -20.22
N PHE A 78 13.39 17.88 -19.16
CA PHE A 78 13.56 18.81 -18.05
C PHE A 78 15.04 19.07 -17.79
N GLU A 79 15.38 20.32 -17.53
CA GLU A 79 16.71 20.67 -17.08
C GLU A 79 16.95 20.25 -15.62
N LEU A 80 18.16 19.80 -15.35
CA LEU A 80 18.62 19.53 -13.99
C LEU A 80 18.69 20.83 -13.20
N LYS A 81 17.88 20.98 -12.17
CA LYS A 81 17.90 22.12 -11.25
C LYS A 81 19.10 22.11 -10.31
N SER A 82 19.56 20.93 -9.96
CA SER A 82 20.68 20.69 -9.05
C SER A 82 21.49 19.49 -9.51
N PRO A 83 22.81 19.49 -9.31
CA PRO A 83 23.62 18.30 -9.53
C PRO A 83 23.18 17.17 -8.60
N TYR A 84 23.34 15.95 -9.06
CA TYR A 84 23.04 14.75 -8.29
C TYR A 84 24.27 13.83 -8.25
N GLN A 85 24.32 12.96 -7.24
CA GLN A 85 25.41 12.01 -7.05
C GLN A 85 24.91 10.71 -6.42
N PRO A 86 25.65 9.61 -6.55
CA PRO A 86 25.41 8.41 -5.74
C PRO A 86 25.50 8.74 -4.25
N ILE A 87 24.58 8.18 -3.46
CA ILE A 87 24.55 8.32 -2.00
C ILE A 87 24.45 6.94 -1.33
N GLY A 88 25.04 6.83 -0.15
CA GLY A 88 25.13 5.59 0.62
C GLY A 88 24.50 5.72 2.01
N GLU A 89 24.95 4.83 2.91
CA GLU A 89 24.43 4.73 4.28
C GLU A 89 24.60 6.00 5.10
N GLU A 90 25.57 6.85 4.77
CA GLU A 90 25.80 8.14 5.42
C GLU A 90 24.59 9.10 5.32
N TYR A 91 23.69 8.88 4.35
CA TYR A 91 22.48 9.67 4.15
C TYR A 91 21.20 8.92 4.59
N LEU A 92 21.32 7.75 5.19
CA LEU A 92 20.19 6.86 5.47
C LEU A 92 19.10 7.55 6.30
N ASP A 93 19.47 8.28 7.36
CA ASP A 93 18.51 8.99 8.21
C ASP A 93 17.74 10.07 7.44
N GLN A 94 18.42 10.77 6.53
CA GLN A 94 17.79 11.79 5.70
C GLN A 94 16.86 11.14 4.65
N ILE A 95 17.25 10.02 4.06
CA ILE A 95 16.41 9.22 3.15
C ILE A 95 15.15 8.75 3.86
N ILE A 96 15.27 8.17 5.07
CA ILE A 96 14.14 7.72 5.88
C ILE A 96 13.21 8.89 6.23
N SER A 97 13.77 10.04 6.60
CA SER A 97 13.01 11.25 6.93
C SER A 97 12.21 11.75 5.72
N LEU A 98 12.86 11.90 4.56
CA LEU A 98 12.22 12.32 3.32
C LEU A 98 11.13 11.32 2.88
N TYR A 99 11.41 10.03 2.94
CA TYR A 99 10.42 8.99 2.66
C TYR A 99 9.20 9.13 3.58
N ASN A 100 9.44 9.15 4.88
CA ASN A 100 8.36 9.23 5.85
C ASN A 100 7.51 10.50 5.71
N GLN A 101 8.12 11.62 5.32
CA GLN A 101 7.43 12.88 5.05
C GLN A 101 6.61 12.82 3.76
N SER A 102 7.23 12.42 2.65
CA SER A 102 6.60 12.42 1.32
C SER A 102 5.47 11.40 1.19
N HIS A 103 5.53 10.29 1.96
CA HIS A 103 4.55 9.21 1.91
C HIS A 103 3.46 9.32 2.99
N THR A 104 3.34 10.44 3.69
CA THR A 104 2.40 10.59 4.83
C THR A 104 0.94 10.29 4.45
N ASN A 105 0.54 10.56 3.23
CA ASN A 105 -0.84 10.38 2.76
C ASN A 105 -1.03 9.14 1.86
N TYR A 106 0.01 8.31 1.66
CA TYR A 106 -0.06 7.18 0.73
C TYR A 106 -0.41 5.88 1.45
N THR A 107 -1.54 5.31 1.09
CA THR A 107 -2.00 4.04 1.67
C THR A 107 -1.10 2.88 1.26
N GLY A 108 -0.90 1.95 2.18
CA GLY A 108 -0.07 0.75 1.99
C GLY A 108 1.41 0.96 2.35
N THR A 109 1.87 2.21 2.43
CA THR A 109 3.29 2.50 2.69
C THR A 109 3.72 2.21 4.13
N ALA A 110 4.95 1.78 4.30
CA ALA A 110 5.55 1.60 5.62
C ALA A 110 5.83 2.96 6.30
N ILE A 111 5.97 2.92 7.62
CA ILE A 111 6.64 3.99 8.39
C ILE A 111 7.99 3.42 8.74
N ARG A 112 9.03 3.92 8.09
CA ARG A 112 10.38 3.38 8.27
C ARG A 112 10.96 3.81 9.60
N PRO A 113 11.47 2.86 10.39
CA PRO A 113 12.20 3.15 11.61
C PRO A 113 13.64 3.59 11.29
N THR A 114 14.27 4.32 12.19
CA THR A 114 15.64 4.81 12.05
C THR A 114 16.70 3.71 12.08
N TYR A 115 16.35 2.50 12.55
CA TYR A 115 17.27 1.35 12.56
C TYR A 115 17.25 0.54 11.25
N ARG A 116 16.53 0.99 10.22
CA ARG A 116 16.56 0.31 8.94
C ARG A 116 17.94 0.43 8.30
N THR A 117 18.42 -0.66 7.72
CA THR A 117 19.69 -0.68 7.00
C THR A 117 19.46 -0.57 5.49
N MET A 118 20.44 -0.07 4.76
CA MET A 118 20.46 -0.14 3.31
C MET A 118 20.72 -1.57 2.85
N ASP A 119 20.23 -1.86 1.66
CA ASP A 119 20.42 -3.14 1.00
C ASP A 119 21.90 -3.27 0.55
N GLN A 120 22.61 -4.26 1.07
CA GLN A 120 24.06 -4.45 0.83
C GLN A 120 24.41 -5.05 -0.54
N ASP A 121 23.41 -5.36 -1.37
CA ASP A 121 23.60 -6.15 -2.58
C ASP A 121 24.24 -5.37 -3.76
N GLY A 122 24.71 -4.15 -3.52
CA GLY A 122 25.51 -3.30 -4.44
C GLY A 122 24.86 -2.93 -5.76
N LYS A 123 23.76 -3.61 -6.12
CA LYS A 123 23.03 -3.41 -7.38
C LYS A 123 21.99 -2.30 -7.31
N LYS A 124 21.63 -1.88 -6.11
CA LYS A 124 20.56 -0.92 -5.88
C LYS A 124 21.15 0.43 -5.52
N GLN A 125 21.28 1.28 -6.52
CA GLN A 125 21.87 2.60 -6.33
C GLN A 125 20.84 3.61 -5.90
N PHE A 126 21.18 4.37 -4.85
CA PHE A 126 20.52 5.59 -4.47
C PHE A 126 21.25 6.78 -5.09
N TRP A 127 20.48 7.74 -5.59
CA TRP A 127 20.95 8.97 -6.14
C TRP A 127 20.31 10.12 -5.37
N GLY A 128 21.11 11.08 -4.92
CA GLY A 128 20.64 12.21 -4.13
C GLY A 128 21.05 13.54 -4.71
N TRP A 129 20.28 14.56 -4.40
CA TRP A 129 20.60 15.98 -4.68
C TRP A 129 20.36 16.81 -3.43
N PHE A 130 21.06 17.93 -3.33
CA PHE A 130 21.23 18.65 -2.10
C PHE A 130 20.79 20.10 -2.23
N THR A 131 20.40 20.70 -1.12
CA THR A 131 20.25 22.15 -0.95
C THR A 131 21.63 22.81 -0.77
N GLY A 132 21.67 24.14 -0.86
CA GLY A 132 22.93 24.88 -0.72
C GLY A 132 23.63 24.74 0.64
N ASP A 133 22.91 24.32 1.68
CA ASP A 133 23.45 24.01 3.02
C ASP A 133 23.94 22.57 3.19
N GLY A 134 23.89 21.76 2.11
CA GLY A 134 24.33 20.37 2.12
C GLY A 134 23.30 19.35 2.62
N SER A 135 22.07 19.77 2.93
CA SER A 135 21.00 18.86 3.30
C SER A 135 20.42 18.14 2.08
N LEU A 136 20.05 16.87 2.23
CA LEU A 136 19.42 16.08 1.17
C LEU A 136 18.02 16.63 0.87
N SER A 137 17.83 17.20 -0.33
CA SER A 137 16.52 17.76 -0.75
C SER A 137 15.66 16.79 -1.53
N GLY A 138 16.25 15.69 -1.98
CA GLY A 138 15.53 14.60 -2.62
C GLY A 138 16.45 13.46 -3.03
N TYR A 139 15.85 12.34 -3.34
CA TYR A 139 16.56 11.14 -3.79
C TYR A 139 15.68 10.29 -4.70
N LEU A 140 16.33 9.40 -5.42
CA LEU A 140 15.68 8.28 -6.09
C LEU A 140 16.50 7.00 -5.93
N ARG A 141 15.82 5.87 -6.06
CA ARG A 141 16.41 4.56 -6.13
C ARG A 141 16.10 3.94 -7.49
N ALA A 142 17.14 3.75 -8.30
CA ALA A 142 16.99 3.20 -9.63
C ALA A 142 18.02 2.11 -9.90
N ILE A 143 17.57 1.04 -10.57
CA ILE A 143 18.40 -0.10 -10.92
C ILE A 143 18.16 -0.50 -12.38
N PRO A 144 19.19 -0.95 -13.11
CA PRO A 144 18.98 -1.60 -14.39
C PRO A 144 18.39 -3.00 -14.20
N THR A 145 17.71 -3.52 -15.23
CA THR A 145 17.40 -4.96 -15.33
C THR A 145 18.66 -5.74 -15.66
N ASP A 146 18.62 -7.06 -15.46
CA ASP A 146 19.79 -7.96 -15.71
C ASP A 146 20.28 -7.91 -17.16
N ASP A 147 19.38 -7.68 -18.13
CA ASP A 147 19.69 -7.50 -19.55
C ASP A 147 20.12 -6.06 -19.90
N ASN A 148 20.16 -5.17 -18.91
CA ASN A 148 20.53 -3.76 -19.03
C ASN A 148 19.67 -2.95 -20.04
N LYS A 149 18.44 -3.38 -20.29
CA LYS A 149 17.53 -2.69 -21.22
C LYS A 149 16.56 -1.74 -20.54
N ILE A 150 16.21 -2.03 -19.31
CA ILE A 150 15.22 -1.25 -18.55
C ILE A 150 15.88 -0.61 -17.35
N LEU A 151 15.71 0.69 -17.19
CA LEU A 151 16.00 1.40 -15.95
C LEU A 151 14.75 1.37 -15.08
N GLN A 152 14.80 0.69 -13.94
CA GLN A 152 13.68 0.62 -13.00
C GLN A 152 13.82 1.68 -11.90
N CYS A 153 12.92 2.64 -11.84
CA CYS A 153 12.77 3.53 -10.68
C CYS A 153 11.91 2.80 -9.63
N LEU A 154 12.53 2.41 -8.54
CA LEU A 154 11.88 1.67 -7.44
C LEU A 154 11.27 2.59 -6.39
N GLU A 155 11.85 3.79 -6.22
CA GLU A 155 11.44 4.76 -5.23
C GLU A 155 11.98 6.14 -5.57
N ALA A 156 11.25 7.19 -5.25
CA ALA A 156 11.69 8.56 -5.39
C ALA A 156 11.01 9.49 -4.39
N SER A 157 11.71 10.52 -3.94
CA SER A 157 11.20 11.57 -3.05
C SER A 157 11.85 12.90 -3.39
N GLY A 158 11.08 13.99 -3.42
CA GLY A 158 11.55 15.33 -3.71
C GLY A 158 10.80 16.00 -4.84
N ASP A 159 11.42 17.02 -5.45
CA ASP A 159 10.83 17.76 -6.58
C ASP A 159 10.61 16.81 -7.79
N PRO A 160 9.37 16.68 -8.29
CA PRO A 160 9.07 15.73 -9.37
C PRO A 160 9.74 16.09 -10.70
N VAL A 161 10.03 17.35 -10.97
CA VAL A 161 10.77 17.80 -12.16
C VAL A 161 12.22 17.36 -12.05
N GLN A 162 12.85 17.58 -10.90
CA GLN A 162 14.22 17.13 -10.65
C GLN A 162 14.33 15.59 -10.71
N ILE A 163 13.36 14.85 -10.14
CA ILE A 163 13.30 13.38 -10.25
C ILE A 163 13.32 12.96 -11.73
N MET A 164 12.46 13.55 -12.55
CA MET A 164 12.38 13.20 -13.98
C MET A 164 13.65 13.59 -14.74
N ALA A 165 14.25 14.75 -14.43
CA ALA A 165 15.50 15.18 -15.05
C ALA A 165 16.67 14.23 -14.72
N VAL A 166 16.80 13.81 -13.46
CA VAL A 166 17.82 12.83 -13.04
C VAL A 166 17.58 11.49 -13.71
N LEU A 167 16.34 11.00 -13.74
CA LEU A 167 16.01 9.72 -14.40
C LEU A 167 16.31 9.76 -15.89
N LYS A 168 16.01 10.86 -16.57
CA LYS A 168 16.34 11.04 -17.99
C LYS A 168 17.85 10.99 -18.23
N ASP A 169 18.62 11.70 -17.43
CA ASP A 169 20.09 11.73 -17.56
C ASP A 169 20.69 10.34 -17.30
N LEU A 170 20.24 9.64 -16.25
CA LEU A 170 20.65 8.23 -15.98
C LEU A 170 20.24 7.29 -17.12
N PHE A 171 19.04 7.46 -17.65
CA PHE A 171 18.51 6.66 -18.74
C PHE A 171 19.38 6.80 -20.01
N LEU A 172 19.72 8.02 -20.39
CA LEU A 172 20.55 8.31 -21.57
C LEU A 172 21.98 7.81 -21.38
N LYS A 173 22.60 8.05 -20.21
CA LYS A 173 23.95 7.57 -19.89
C LYS A 173 24.06 6.05 -19.90
N GLY A 174 23.05 5.36 -19.40
CA GLY A 174 22.98 3.91 -19.37
C GLY A 174 22.52 3.27 -20.70
N LYS A 175 22.08 4.10 -21.68
CA LYS A 175 21.55 3.65 -22.99
C LYS A 175 20.40 2.64 -22.85
N TYR A 176 19.51 2.87 -21.89
CA TYR A 176 18.35 2.03 -21.67
C TYR A 176 17.30 2.24 -22.78
N GLU A 177 16.45 1.22 -22.99
CA GLU A 177 15.36 1.25 -23.97
C GLU A 177 14.04 1.71 -23.32
N ILE A 178 13.83 1.36 -22.03
CA ILE A 178 12.61 1.65 -21.28
C ILE A 178 12.95 2.19 -19.91
N LEU A 179 12.27 3.27 -19.52
CA LEU A 179 12.20 3.75 -18.14
C LEU A 179 10.92 3.18 -17.51
N ASN A 180 11.05 2.42 -16.42
CA ASN A 180 9.95 1.79 -15.73
C ASN A 180 9.84 2.29 -14.29
N PHE A 181 8.69 2.85 -13.92
CA PHE A 181 8.36 3.15 -12.53
C PHE A 181 7.64 1.97 -11.90
N PHE A 182 8.25 1.40 -10.89
CA PHE A 182 7.75 0.24 -10.17
C PHE A 182 7.38 0.64 -8.74
N THR A 183 6.17 0.30 -8.28
CA THR A 183 5.68 0.58 -6.92
C THR A 183 5.52 2.07 -6.54
N LEU A 184 5.36 2.98 -7.49
CA LEU A 184 4.94 4.35 -7.16
C LEU A 184 3.46 4.39 -6.82
N HIS A 185 3.14 5.04 -5.69
CA HIS A 185 1.74 5.29 -5.33
C HIS A 185 1.05 6.18 -6.38
N HIS A 186 -0.21 5.89 -6.71
CA HIS A 186 -0.94 6.58 -7.78
C HIS A 186 -1.04 8.10 -7.61
N GLN A 187 -0.93 8.62 -6.40
CA GLN A 187 -0.89 10.07 -6.08
C GLN A 187 0.52 10.66 -6.12
N HIS A 188 1.55 9.86 -6.42
CA HIS A 188 2.92 10.37 -6.45
C HIS A 188 3.05 11.53 -7.46
N PRO A 189 3.71 12.67 -7.09
CA PRO A 189 3.75 13.86 -7.93
C PRO A 189 4.32 13.63 -9.34
N VAL A 190 5.26 12.71 -9.50
CA VAL A 190 5.79 12.30 -10.81
C VAL A 190 4.70 11.82 -11.75
N LEU A 191 3.69 11.08 -11.25
CA LEU A 191 2.61 10.58 -12.08
C LEU A 191 1.72 11.68 -12.67
N LYS A 192 1.67 12.87 -12.04
CA LYS A 192 1.01 14.04 -12.62
C LYS A 192 1.73 14.54 -13.88
N ILE A 193 3.05 14.36 -13.93
CA ILE A 193 3.86 14.69 -15.12
C ILE A 193 3.59 13.63 -16.19
N LEU A 194 3.70 12.35 -15.85
CA LEU A 194 3.52 11.24 -16.79
C LEU A 194 2.15 11.25 -17.46
N ARG A 195 1.09 11.57 -16.71
CA ARG A 195 -0.29 11.64 -17.22
C ARG A 195 -0.55 12.81 -18.17
N LYS A 196 0.35 13.78 -18.28
CA LYS A 196 0.27 14.87 -19.27
C LYS A 196 0.91 14.51 -20.60
N GLY A 197 1.74 13.49 -20.64
CA GLY A 197 2.39 12.97 -21.82
C GLY A 197 1.87 11.58 -22.18
N ALA A 198 2.62 10.85 -23.00
CA ALA A 198 2.39 9.46 -23.28
C ALA A 198 3.11 8.59 -22.25
N CYS A 199 2.44 7.57 -21.71
CA CYS A 199 3.07 6.50 -20.95
C CYS A 199 2.22 5.24 -21.01
N LEU A 200 2.86 4.07 -21.03
CA LEU A 200 2.16 2.79 -20.92
C LEU A 200 1.94 2.49 -19.44
N VAL A 201 0.69 2.26 -19.06
CA VAL A 201 0.32 1.79 -17.71
C VAL A 201 0.00 0.31 -17.78
N GLU A 202 0.71 -0.49 -16.98
CA GLU A 202 0.48 -1.93 -16.90
C GLU A 202 0.08 -2.29 -15.47
N GLU A 203 -1.11 -2.88 -15.32
CA GLU A 203 -1.57 -3.42 -14.05
C GLU A 203 -1.49 -4.94 -14.07
N ARG A 204 -0.85 -5.53 -13.07
CA ARG A 204 -0.65 -6.97 -12.94
C ARG A 204 -1.40 -7.55 -11.77
N PHE A 205 -2.27 -8.50 -12.09
CA PHE A 205 -3.03 -9.29 -11.14
C PHE A 205 -2.29 -10.60 -10.87
N PHE A 206 -1.93 -10.84 -9.60
CA PHE A 206 -1.25 -12.07 -9.20
C PHE A 206 -2.16 -12.93 -8.34
N ASP A 207 -2.61 -14.06 -8.88
CA ASP A 207 -3.37 -15.04 -8.09
C ASP A 207 -2.47 -15.78 -7.08
N ASN A 208 -1.28 -16.19 -7.50
CA ASN A 208 -0.42 -17.08 -6.72
C ASN A 208 0.63 -16.36 -5.85
N THR A 209 1.12 -15.20 -6.27
CA THR A 209 2.28 -14.51 -5.66
C THR A 209 1.95 -13.09 -5.19
N GLY A 210 0.72 -12.63 -5.40
CA GLY A 210 0.28 -11.29 -5.03
C GLY A 210 0.16 -11.07 -3.52
N TRP A 211 0.05 -9.81 -3.15
CA TRP A 211 -0.21 -9.39 -1.79
C TRP A 211 -1.57 -9.88 -1.29
N ARG A 212 -1.61 -10.23 -0.02
CA ARG A 212 -2.82 -10.67 0.68
C ARG A 212 -2.93 -9.99 2.02
N VAL A 213 -4.17 -9.80 2.46
CA VAL A 213 -4.51 -9.14 3.72
C VAL A 213 -5.43 -10.02 4.54
N LYS A 214 -5.21 -10.03 5.86
CA LYS A 214 -6.09 -10.65 6.86
C LYS A 214 -6.39 -9.63 7.94
N ILE A 215 -7.65 -9.56 8.36
CA ILE A 215 -8.07 -8.80 9.53
C ILE A 215 -7.70 -9.59 10.78
N ILE A 216 -6.91 -9.00 11.65
CA ILE A 216 -6.54 -9.56 12.94
C ILE A 216 -7.54 -9.14 14.02
N ASN A 217 -7.94 -7.86 14.02
CA ASN A 217 -8.92 -7.33 14.96
C ASN A 217 -9.83 -6.30 14.26
N LEU A 218 -11.03 -6.73 13.86
CA LEU A 218 -11.97 -5.87 13.13
C LEU A 218 -12.43 -4.67 13.98
N PRO A 219 -12.96 -4.84 15.22
CA PRO A 219 -13.43 -3.70 15.99
C PRO A 219 -12.34 -2.65 16.21
N SER A 220 -11.14 -3.06 16.60
CA SER A 220 -10.00 -2.15 16.81
C SER A 220 -9.58 -1.45 15.51
N THR A 221 -9.63 -2.15 14.38
CA THR A 221 -9.32 -1.56 13.07
C THR A 221 -10.33 -0.48 12.70
N LEU A 222 -11.62 -0.75 12.84
CA LEU A 222 -12.70 0.20 12.56
C LEU A 222 -12.64 1.40 13.50
N GLU A 223 -12.27 1.17 14.78
CA GLU A 223 -12.12 2.26 15.77
C GLU A 223 -11.02 3.24 15.35
N VAL A 224 -9.87 2.75 14.89
CA VAL A 224 -8.80 3.60 14.36
C VAL A 224 -9.23 4.34 13.09
N MET A 225 -10.11 3.74 12.28
CA MET A 225 -10.58 4.32 11.02
C MET A 225 -11.66 5.38 11.16
N LYS A 226 -12.27 5.55 12.34
CA LYS A 226 -13.38 6.52 12.56
C LYS A 226 -13.13 7.92 11.99
N PRO A 227 -11.98 8.57 12.23
CA PRO A 227 -11.76 9.92 11.70
C PRO A 227 -11.84 10.01 10.17
N LEU A 228 -11.42 8.92 9.46
CA LEU A 228 -11.58 8.88 8.00
C LEU A 228 -13.04 8.71 7.60
N PHE A 229 -13.76 7.83 8.29
CA PHE A 229 -15.17 7.59 8.01
C PHE A 229 -16.02 8.84 8.23
N GLU A 230 -15.81 9.55 9.35
CA GLU A 230 -16.49 10.79 9.67
C GLU A 230 -16.23 11.87 8.62
N GLY A 231 -14.96 12.06 8.24
CA GLY A 231 -14.61 13.02 7.20
C GLY A 231 -15.15 12.64 5.80
N ARG A 232 -15.23 11.36 5.50
CA ARG A 232 -15.82 10.88 4.22
C ARG A 232 -17.32 11.07 4.18
N LEU A 233 -18.02 10.79 5.28
CA LEU A 233 -19.47 11.04 5.40
C LEU A 233 -19.77 12.51 5.27
N GLU A 234 -19.06 13.37 6.00
CA GLU A 234 -19.24 14.82 5.96
C GLU A 234 -19.17 15.38 4.53
N ASN A 235 -18.24 14.84 3.72
CA ASN A 235 -18.00 15.27 2.35
C ASN A 235 -18.79 14.47 1.30
N SER A 236 -19.84 13.76 1.68
CA SER A 236 -20.64 12.91 0.79
C SER A 236 -22.12 13.32 0.77
N ASN A 237 -22.88 12.68 -0.13
CA ASN A 237 -24.34 12.75 -0.15
C ASN A 237 -25.02 12.04 1.05
N LEU A 238 -24.25 11.31 1.85
CA LEU A 238 -24.72 10.61 3.07
C LEU A 238 -24.41 11.38 4.36
N ASN A 239 -24.07 12.67 4.29
CA ASN A 239 -23.70 13.48 5.45
C ASN A 239 -24.79 13.60 6.53
N THR A 240 -26.06 13.39 6.16
CA THR A 240 -27.21 13.38 7.09
C THR A 240 -27.69 11.97 7.45
N TRP A 241 -27.04 10.95 6.93
CA TRP A 241 -27.43 9.56 7.15
C TRP A 241 -27.31 9.17 8.64
N LYS A 242 -28.32 8.42 9.13
CA LYS A 242 -28.39 7.94 10.52
C LYS A 242 -28.81 6.49 10.53
N GLY A 243 -28.14 5.69 11.34
CA GLY A 243 -28.44 4.26 11.46
C GLY A 243 -27.24 3.46 11.93
N GLN A 244 -27.30 2.17 11.66
CA GLN A 244 -26.20 1.23 11.97
C GLN A 244 -25.83 0.46 10.70
N LEU A 245 -24.56 0.43 10.37
CA LEU A 245 -24.01 -0.47 9.36
C LEU A 245 -23.37 -1.67 10.06
N HIS A 246 -23.92 -2.86 9.82
CA HIS A 246 -23.32 -4.10 10.26
C HIS A 246 -22.23 -4.54 9.29
N VAL A 247 -21.00 -4.74 9.79
CA VAL A 247 -19.84 -5.22 9.01
C VAL A 247 -19.50 -6.64 9.47
N ASP A 248 -19.65 -7.60 8.56
CA ASP A 248 -19.40 -9.03 8.82
C ASP A 248 -18.18 -9.51 8.02
N ALA A 249 -17.07 -9.71 8.72
CA ALA A 249 -15.84 -10.30 8.21
C ALA A 249 -15.73 -11.81 8.48
N GLY A 250 -16.85 -12.49 8.65
CA GLY A 250 -16.93 -13.93 8.94
C GLY A 250 -16.76 -14.22 10.43
N ALA A 251 -15.53 -14.52 10.85
CA ALA A 251 -15.24 -14.82 12.25
C ALA A 251 -15.33 -13.59 13.17
N GLN A 252 -15.32 -12.40 12.64
CA GLN A 252 -15.40 -11.14 13.38
C GLN A 252 -16.48 -10.25 12.79
N LYS A 253 -17.23 -9.59 13.67
CA LYS A 253 -18.35 -8.72 13.31
C LYS A 253 -18.32 -7.46 14.18
N ALA A 254 -18.79 -6.35 13.63
CA ALA A 254 -18.94 -5.10 14.36
C ALA A 254 -20.03 -4.25 13.72
N ASN A 255 -20.61 -3.33 14.49
CA ASN A 255 -21.52 -2.31 13.98
C ASN A 255 -20.85 -0.94 14.00
N LEU A 256 -21.04 -0.18 12.92
CA LEU A 256 -20.79 1.26 12.88
C LEU A 256 -22.12 1.98 13.13
N SER A 257 -22.30 2.53 14.33
CA SER A 257 -23.44 3.39 14.66
C SER A 257 -23.10 4.81 14.22
N ILE A 258 -23.91 5.33 13.30
CA ILE A 258 -23.70 6.65 12.68
C ILE A 258 -24.85 7.58 13.12
N GLN A 259 -24.51 8.68 13.78
CA GLN A 259 -25.49 9.67 14.20
C GLN A 259 -24.90 11.09 14.12
N ALA A 260 -25.52 11.93 13.34
CA ALA A 260 -25.10 13.33 13.15
C ALA A 260 -23.60 13.48 12.78
N GLY A 261 -23.13 12.61 11.85
CA GLY A 261 -21.74 12.60 11.40
C GLY A 261 -20.73 11.93 12.34
N VAL A 262 -21.15 11.56 13.57
CA VAL A 262 -20.30 10.88 14.55
C VAL A 262 -20.45 9.37 14.41
N ILE A 263 -19.34 8.67 14.40
CA ILE A 263 -19.27 7.20 14.29
C ILE A 263 -18.83 6.57 15.60
N ARG A 264 -19.55 5.53 16.01
CA ARG A 264 -19.17 4.67 17.13
C ARG A 264 -19.10 3.23 16.68
N VAL A 265 -18.00 2.57 17.00
CA VAL A 265 -17.86 1.12 16.82
C VAL A 265 -18.52 0.41 18.01
N GLN A 266 -19.39 -0.51 17.73
CA GLN A 266 -20.15 -1.25 18.75
C GLN A 266 -20.07 -2.75 18.49
N GLU A 267 -20.43 -3.53 19.51
CA GLU A 267 -20.61 -4.95 19.32
C GLU A 267 -21.70 -5.22 18.27
N SER A 268 -21.54 -6.36 17.59
CA SER A 268 -22.47 -6.77 16.54
C SER A 268 -23.89 -6.94 17.09
N SER A 269 -24.83 -6.24 16.50
CA SER A 269 -26.27 -6.35 16.77
C SER A 269 -27.04 -6.35 15.45
N PHE A 270 -28.33 -6.63 15.50
CA PHE A 270 -29.18 -6.56 14.30
C PHE A 270 -29.14 -5.17 13.65
N SER A 271 -29.06 -5.16 12.33
CA SER A 271 -29.17 -3.95 11.51
C SER A 271 -29.83 -4.27 10.18
N ASP A 272 -30.61 -3.33 9.64
CA ASP A 272 -31.19 -3.41 8.30
C ASP A 272 -30.15 -3.14 7.19
N HIS A 273 -29.07 -2.45 7.55
CA HIS A 273 -27.97 -2.10 6.64
C HIS A 273 -26.76 -2.97 6.93
N ASN A 274 -26.43 -3.85 5.98
CA ASN A 274 -25.39 -4.86 6.19
C ASN A 274 -24.36 -4.89 5.04
N LEU A 275 -23.13 -5.20 5.41
CA LEU A 275 -22.00 -5.50 4.53
C LEU A 275 -21.40 -6.86 4.94
N HIS A 276 -21.92 -7.95 4.35
CA HIS A 276 -21.48 -9.32 4.62
C HIS A 276 -20.43 -9.73 3.56
N GLY A 277 -19.18 -9.56 3.86
CA GLY A 277 -18.08 -9.82 2.93
C GLY A 277 -17.11 -10.90 3.37
N GLY A 278 -17.25 -11.45 4.59
CA GLY A 278 -16.29 -12.42 5.08
C GLY A 278 -14.86 -11.88 4.99
N VAL A 279 -13.93 -12.67 4.46
CA VAL A 279 -12.53 -12.27 4.31
C VAL A 279 -12.33 -11.06 3.38
N ALA A 280 -13.27 -10.82 2.45
CA ALA A 280 -13.20 -9.68 1.52
C ALA A 280 -13.34 -8.32 2.22
N ILE A 281 -13.83 -8.26 3.47
CA ILE A 281 -13.83 -7.01 4.25
C ILE A 281 -12.40 -6.45 4.39
N GLY A 282 -11.39 -7.29 4.39
CA GLY A 282 -9.99 -6.84 4.37
C GLY A 282 -9.65 -5.97 3.16
N ARG A 283 -10.24 -6.25 1.99
CA ARG A 283 -10.08 -5.46 0.77
C ARG A 283 -10.69 -4.07 0.91
N PHE A 284 -11.89 -3.97 1.50
CA PHE A 284 -12.53 -2.70 1.79
C PHE A 284 -11.68 -1.85 2.75
N ILE A 285 -11.19 -2.46 3.83
CA ILE A 285 -10.38 -1.74 4.86
C ILE A 285 -9.15 -1.11 4.24
N ILE A 286 -8.41 -1.84 3.40
CA ILE A 286 -7.19 -1.31 2.77
C ILE A 286 -7.46 -0.50 1.49
N GLY A 287 -8.72 -0.48 1.01
CA GLY A 287 -9.08 0.21 -0.24
C GLY A 287 -8.34 -0.35 -1.46
N SER A 288 -8.35 -1.67 -1.64
CA SER A 288 -7.59 -2.33 -2.72
C SER A 288 -8.17 -2.08 -4.10
N ASP A 289 -9.48 -1.91 -4.18
CA ASP A 289 -10.25 -1.77 -5.43
C ASP A 289 -11.49 -0.89 -5.17
N GLU A 290 -12.22 -0.54 -6.21
CA GLU A 290 -13.51 0.12 -6.05
C GLU A 290 -14.49 -0.79 -5.28
N PRO A 291 -15.20 -0.26 -4.27
CA PRO A 291 -16.13 -1.07 -3.45
C PRO A 291 -17.12 -1.89 -4.27
N GLN A 292 -17.59 -1.33 -5.38
CA GLN A 292 -18.52 -2.01 -6.27
C GLN A 292 -17.91 -3.25 -6.95
N GLU A 293 -16.64 -3.15 -7.33
CA GLU A 293 -15.88 -4.28 -7.88
C GLU A 293 -15.68 -5.37 -6.84
N ILE A 294 -15.34 -4.99 -5.59
CA ILE A 294 -15.22 -5.96 -4.49
C ILE A 294 -16.55 -6.67 -4.25
N ILE A 295 -17.67 -5.93 -4.23
CA ILE A 295 -19.02 -6.51 -4.03
C ILE A 295 -19.31 -7.55 -5.11
N GLN A 296 -19.02 -7.25 -6.38
CA GLN A 296 -19.29 -8.15 -7.50
C GLN A 296 -18.34 -9.36 -7.51
N GLN A 297 -17.03 -9.13 -7.38
CA GLN A 297 -16.01 -10.16 -7.50
C GLN A 297 -16.05 -11.19 -6.36
N GLU A 298 -16.32 -10.74 -5.16
CA GLU A 298 -16.28 -11.57 -3.93
C GLU A 298 -17.67 -12.01 -3.47
N ALA A 299 -18.71 -11.78 -4.28
CA ALA A 299 -20.10 -12.10 -3.95
C ALA A 299 -20.54 -11.54 -2.57
N VAL A 300 -20.09 -10.34 -2.24
CA VAL A 300 -20.43 -9.65 -0.99
C VAL A 300 -21.92 -9.34 -0.99
N ARG A 301 -22.61 -9.70 0.09
CA ARG A 301 -24.03 -9.41 0.24
C ARG A 301 -24.23 -8.10 1.00
N CYS A 302 -24.94 -7.17 0.37
CA CYS A 302 -25.33 -5.91 0.98
C CYS A 302 -26.84 -5.87 1.15
N THR A 303 -27.33 -5.34 2.28
CA THR A 303 -28.73 -5.04 2.49
C THR A 303 -28.91 -3.58 2.88
N GLY A 304 -30.12 -3.04 2.68
CA GLY A 304 -30.37 -1.60 2.90
C GLY A 304 -29.37 -0.72 2.16
N ASP A 305 -28.85 0.28 2.84
CA ASP A 305 -27.85 1.22 2.27
C ASP A 305 -26.41 0.69 2.37
N GLY A 306 -26.19 -0.60 2.67
CA GLY A 306 -24.89 -1.18 2.90
C GLY A 306 -23.92 -0.98 1.75
N ALA A 307 -24.37 -1.10 0.49
CA ALA A 307 -23.53 -0.89 -0.68
C ALA A 307 -23.17 0.59 -0.90
N GLU A 308 -24.07 1.50 -0.60
CA GLU A 308 -23.85 2.94 -0.71
C GLU A 308 -22.91 3.44 0.38
N LEU A 309 -23.14 2.99 1.61
CA LEU A 309 -22.22 3.23 2.72
C LEU A 309 -20.83 2.67 2.47
N ALA A 310 -20.74 1.48 1.89
CA ALA A 310 -19.44 0.90 1.54
C ALA A 310 -18.67 1.79 0.54
N ARG A 311 -19.34 2.37 -0.47
CA ARG A 311 -18.71 3.29 -1.42
C ARG A 311 -18.15 4.56 -0.76
N VAL A 312 -18.87 5.09 0.22
CA VAL A 312 -18.44 6.30 0.94
C VAL A 312 -17.35 5.98 1.95
N LEU A 313 -17.55 4.94 2.76
CA LEU A 313 -16.65 4.65 3.89
C LEU A 313 -15.34 3.98 3.47
N PHE A 314 -15.35 3.19 2.39
CA PHE A 314 -14.22 2.36 1.97
C PHE A 314 -13.83 2.59 0.51
N PRO A 315 -13.47 3.82 0.09
CA PRO A 315 -13.09 4.08 -1.29
C PRO A 315 -11.82 3.33 -1.68
N ASN A 316 -11.57 3.22 -2.98
CA ASN A 316 -10.29 2.74 -3.48
C ASN A 316 -9.17 3.70 -3.08
N LEU A 317 -8.17 3.21 -2.38
CA LEU A 317 -7.03 3.98 -1.87
C LEU A 317 -5.73 3.65 -2.62
N HIS A 318 -5.78 2.76 -3.60
CA HIS A 318 -4.65 2.31 -4.40
C HIS A 318 -3.41 1.98 -3.55
N PRO A 319 -3.50 1.05 -2.59
CA PRO A 319 -2.42 0.77 -1.66
C PRO A 319 -1.16 0.33 -2.39
N THR A 320 -0.02 0.78 -1.91
CA THR A 320 1.29 0.48 -2.52
C THR A 320 2.31 0.27 -1.40
N LEU A 321 3.10 -0.80 -1.49
CA LEU A 321 4.25 -1.01 -0.63
C LEU A 321 5.52 -0.79 -1.45
N SER A 322 6.44 0.03 -0.96
CA SER A 322 7.73 0.23 -1.62
C SER A 322 8.50 -1.09 -1.67
N HIS A 323 9.19 -1.32 -2.78
CA HIS A 323 10.02 -2.51 -2.96
C HIS A 323 11.05 -2.70 -1.82
N TRP A 324 11.53 -1.63 -1.21
CA TRP A 324 12.46 -1.71 -0.08
C TRP A 324 11.77 -2.16 1.21
N ASP A 325 10.47 -2.01 1.32
CA ASP A 325 9.68 -2.39 2.50
C ASP A 325 9.02 -3.76 2.37
N GLU A 326 9.22 -4.46 1.25
CA GLU A 326 8.80 -5.85 1.03
C GLU A 326 9.60 -6.81 1.95
N PHE A 327 8.99 -7.94 2.32
CA PHE A 327 9.54 -8.93 3.24
C PHE A 327 9.21 -10.36 2.80
#